data_435c94f0333359273528de2f0b413a4f
#
_entry.id   435c94f0333359273528de2f0b413a4f
#
_cell.length_a   1.000
_cell.length_b   1.000
_cell.length_c   1.000
_cell.angle_alpha   90.00
_cell.angle_beta   90.00
_cell.angle_gamma   90.00
#
_symmetry.space_group_name_H-M   'P 1'
#
loop_
_entity.id
_entity.type
_entity.pdbx_description
1 polymer ?
#
loop_
_entity_poly.entity_id
_entity_poly.type
_entity_poly.pdbx_seq_one_letter_code
_entity_poly.pdbx_strand_id
1 'polypeptide(L)'
;MNNIKTFDVKNQRNLTMLVDFYELTMSNGYLLDGAKDRIVYFDMFFRKVPEKGGYAIMAGLEQVIEYVESLKFDKGDIDYLRSLDCFSEEFLEYLANFKFTGSIYAMKEGT
;
A
#
# COMPACT_ATOMS: atom_id res chain seq x y z
N MET A 1 10.76 -25.76 -18.62
CA MET A 1 9.68 -24.76 -18.63
C MET A 1 10.12 -23.56 -17.79
N ASN A 2 10.18 -22.41 -18.42
CA ASN A 2 10.57 -21.20 -17.70
C ASN A 2 9.47 -20.84 -16.72
N ASN A 3 9.80 -20.91 -15.43
CA ASN A 3 8.94 -20.32 -14.43
C ASN A 3 8.96 -18.80 -14.63
N ILE A 4 7.97 -18.29 -15.35
CA ILE A 4 7.74 -16.86 -15.37
C ILE A 4 7.27 -16.54 -13.95
N LYS A 5 8.19 -16.05 -13.14
CA LYS A 5 7.80 -15.52 -11.84
C LYS A 5 7.06 -14.22 -12.10
N THR A 6 5.78 -14.24 -11.86
CA THR A 6 5.03 -13.05 -11.63
C THR A 6 5.64 -12.31 -10.42
N PHE A 7 5.26 -11.08 -10.25
CA PHE A 7 5.70 -10.22 -9.15
C PHE A 7 5.72 -10.96 -7.80
N ASP A 8 6.91 -11.10 -7.24
CA ASP A 8 7.12 -11.79 -5.97
C ASP A 8 7.54 -10.76 -4.91
N VAL A 9 6.57 -10.30 -4.14
CA VAL A 9 6.77 -9.25 -3.15
C VAL A 9 7.78 -9.67 -2.08
N LYS A 10 7.86 -10.96 -1.77
CA LYS A 10 8.75 -11.45 -0.70
C LYS A 10 10.21 -11.44 -1.07
N ASN A 11 10.51 -11.64 -2.35
CA ASN A 11 11.87 -11.73 -2.87
C ASN A 11 12.30 -10.47 -3.63
N GLN A 12 11.44 -9.48 -3.72
CA GLN A 12 11.75 -8.22 -4.37
C GLN A 12 11.99 -7.11 -3.35
N ARG A 13 12.42 -5.98 -3.88
CA ARG A 13 12.60 -4.77 -3.08
C ARG A 13 11.31 -4.42 -2.35
N ASN A 14 11.42 -4.03 -1.08
CA ASN A 14 10.30 -3.55 -0.30
C ASN A 14 9.64 -2.35 -1.00
N LEU A 15 8.36 -2.48 -1.33
CA LEU A 15 7.59 -1.47 -2.05
C LEU A 15 6.73 -0.59 -1.14
N THR A 16 6.88 -0.70 0.17
CA THR A 16 6.08 0.06 1.13
C THR A 16 6.11 1.57 0.89
N MET A 17 7.26 2.08 0.47
CA MET A 17 7.44 3.51 0.16
C MET A 17 6.97 3.90 -1.24
N LEU A 18 6.46 2.98 -2.04
CA LEU A 18 5.90 3.28 -3.37
C LEU A 18 4.47 3.83 -3.22
N VAL A 19 4.37 5.02 -2.69
CA VAL A 19 3.11 5.74 -2.46
C VAL A 19 3.30 7.20 -2.85
N ASP A 20 2.21 7.90 -3.09
CA ASP A 20 2.25 9.33 -3.31
C ASP A 20 2.56 10.06 -1.99
N PHE A 21 3.37 11.10 -2.09
CA PHE A 21 3.80 11.84 -0.90
C PHE A 21 2.63 12.42 -0.11
N TYR A 22 1.60 12.91 -0.80
CA TYR A 22 0.44 13.49 -0.12
C TYR A 22 -0.32 12.47 0.74
N GLU A 23 -0.26 11.18 0.40
CA GLU A 23 -0.90 10.14 1.20
C GLU A 23 -0.25 10.04 2.59
N LEU A 24 1.07 10.17 2.65
CA LEU A 24 1.79 10.17 3.92
C LEU A 24 1.54 11.45 4.72
N THR A 25 1.54 12.60 4.09
CA THR A 25 1.28 13.87 4.79
C THR A 25 -0.15 13.94 5.31
N MET A 26 -1.12 13.47 4.55
CA MET A 26 -2.50 13.35 5.02
C MET A 26 -2.62 12.38 6.19
N SER A 27 -1.96 11.24 6.11
CA SER A 27 -1.96 10.24 7.19
C SER A 27 -1.37 10.79 8.47
N ASN A 28 -0.31 11.59 8.38
CA ASN A 28 0.25 12.31 9.53
C ASN A 28 -0.81 13.21 10.18
N GLY A 29 -1.55 13.97 9.36
CA GLY A 29 -2.64 14.82 9.85
C GLY A 29 -3.76 14.01 10.52
N TYR A 30 -4.16 12.89 9.93
CA TYR A 30 -5.19 12.04 10.51
C TYR A 30 -4.78 11.45 11.86
N LEU A 31 -3.53 11.03 12.00
CA LEU A 31 -3.03 10.54 13.28
C LEU A 31 -3.09 11.63 14.35
N LEU A 32 -2.61 12.83 14.02
CA LEU A 32 -2.60 13.97 14.95
C LEU A 32 -4.02 14.43 15.32
N ASP A 33 -4.97 14.25 14.41
CA ASP A 33 -6.39 14.59 14.64
C ASP A 33 -7.17 13.46 15.35
N GLY A 34 -6.51 12.40 15.79
CA GLY A 34 -7.14 11.30 16.51
C GLY A 34 -7.97 10.36 15.64
N ALA A 35 -7.78 10.36 14.34
CA ALA A 35 -8.58 9.58 13.39
C ALA A 35 -7.97 8.21 13.03
N LYS A 36 -6.89 7.79 13.69
CA LYS A 36 -6.15 6.57 13.31
C LYS A 36 -6.98 5.29 13.33
N ASP A 37 -8.00 5.22 14.18
CA ASP A 37 -8.82 4.02 14.34
C ASP A 37 -10.15 4.11 13.58
N ARG A 38 -10.33 5.16 12.79
CA ARG A 38 -11.52 5.32 11.96
C ARG A 38 -11.55 4.29 10.84
N ILE A 39 -12.69 3.62 10.68
CA ILE A 39 -12.89 2.69 9.58
C ILE A 39 -13.34 3.50 8.35
N VAL A 40 -12.65 3.28 7.24
CA VAL A 40 -12.97 3.90 5.95
C VAL A 40 -13.01 2.84 4.88
N TYR A 41 -13.68 3.14 3.77
CA TYR A 41 -13.82 2.23 2.63
C TYR A 41 -13.24 2.89 1.40
N PHE A 42 -12.42 2.14 0.68
CA PHE A 42 -11.81 2.58 -0.57
C PHE A 42 -12.08 1.56 -1.67
N ASP A 43 -12.33 2.06 -2.86
CA ASP A 43 -12.44 1.23 -4.04
C ASP A 43 -11.15 1.35 -4.86
N MET A 44 -10.58 0.22 -5.24
CA MET A 44 -9.54 0.19 -6.27
C MET A 44 -10.22 0.02 -7.62
N PHE A 45 -9.91 0.89 -8.56
CA PHE A 45 -10.50 0.87 -9.88
C PHE A 45 -9.52 1.39 -10.93
N PHE A 46 -9.81 1.11 -12.19
CA PHE A 46 -9.12 1.72 -13.31
C PHE A 46 -10.08 2.64 -14.08
N ARG A 47 -9.53 3.72 -14.66
CA ARG A 47 -10.36 4.76 -15.28
C ARG A 47 -10.76 4.44 -16.71
N LYS A 48 -9.97 3.64 -17.39
CA LYS A 48 -10.21 3.25 -18.79
C LYS A 48 -9.82 1.81 -18.99
N VAL A 49 -10.62 1.08 -19.75
CA VAL A 49 -10.24 -0.25 -20.21
C VAL A 49 -9.08 -0.09 -21.20
N PRO A 50 -7.96 -0.81 -20.97
CA PRO A 50 -6.83 -0.76 -21.89
C PRO A 50 -7.22 -1.13 -23.32
N GLU A 51 -6.56 -0.50 -24.29
CA GLU A 51 -6.69 -0.84 -25.72
C GLU A 51 -8.12 -0.79 -26.28
N LYS A 52 -9.02 -0.08 -25.61
CA LYS A 52 -10.44 0.00 -25.99
C LYS A 52 -11.12 -1.38 -26.06
N GLY A 53 -10.65 -2.33 -25.24
CA GLY A 53 -11.06 -3.73 -25.29
C GLY A 53 -12.49 -4.02 -24.85
N GLY A 54 -13.19 -3.09 -24.22
CA GLY A 54 -14.57 -3.25 -23.79
C GLY A 54 -14.76 -4.03 -22.50
N TYR A 55 -13.73 -4.70 -21.99
CA TYR A 55 -13.76 -5.44 -20.72
C TYR A 55 -12.37 -5.52 -20.12
N ALA A 56 -12.30 -5.91 -18.85
CA ALA A 56 -11.04 -6.21 -18.17
C ALA A 56 -11.21 -7.49 -17.35
N ILE A 57 -10.11 -8.18 -17.15
CA ILE A 57 -10.09 -9.40 -16.35
C ILE A 57 -9.37 -9.12 -15.04
N MET A 58 -9.97 -9.53 -13.92
CA MET A 58 -9.34 -9.37 -12.61
C MET A 58 -8.08 -10.23 -12.52
N ALA A 59 -6.96 -9.60 -12.23
CA ALA A 59 -5.68 -10.28 -12.06
C ALA A 59 -4.83 -9.57 -11.01
N GLY A 60 -4.05 -10.33 -10.26
CA GLY A 60 -3.09 -9.80 -9.30
C GLY A 60 -3.54 -9.79 -7.85
N LEU A 61 -4.62 -10.46 -7.51
CA LEU A 61 -5.13 -10.49 -6.14
C LEU A 61 -4.10 -11.09 -5.16
N GLU A 62 -3.43 -12.17 -5.53
CA GLU A 62 -2.42 -12.81 -4.70
C GLU A 62 -1.29 -11.85 -4.37
N GLN A 63 -0.82 -11.08 -5.36
CA GLN A 63 0.22 -10.08 -5.18
C GLN A 63 -0.23 -8.96 -4.24
N VAL A 64 -1.47 -8.53 -4.31
CA VAL A 64 -2.01 -7.54 -3.38
C VAL A 64 -2.01 -8.08 -1.95
N ILE A 65 -2.44 -9.31 -1.75
CA ILE A 65 -2.46 -9.95 -0.43
C ILE A 65 -1.04 -10.03 0.14
N GLU A 66 -0.09 -10.52 -0.64
CA GLU A 66 1.31 -10.58 -0.23
C GLU A 66 1.87 -9.19 0.11
N TYR A 67 1.53 -8.20 -0.69
CA TYR A 67 1.96 -6.83 -0.47
C TYR A 67 1.47 -6.29 0.88
N VAL A 68 0.17 -6.41 1.17
CA VAL A 68 -0.38 -5.86 2.42
C VAL A 68 0.09 -6.64 3.65
N GLU A 69 0.33 -7.94 3.52
CA GLU A 69 0.86 -8.77 4.61
C GLU A 69 2.34 -8.47 4.90
N SER A 70 3.07 -7.98 3.92
CA SER A 70 4.50 -7.68 4.04
C SER A 70 4.82 -6.20 4.20
N LEU A 71 3.81 -5.33 4.27
CA LEU A 71 4.01 -3.89 4.47
C LEU A 71 4.87 -3.64 5.71
N LYS A 72 5.98 -2.94 5.51
CA LYS A 72 6.90 -2.60 6.58
C LYS A 72 7.72 -1.37 6.20
N PHE A 73 7.66 -0.36 7.04
CA PHE A 73 8.58 0.77 6.98
C PHE A 73 9.83 0.39 7.77
N ASP A 74 10.94 0.25 7.08
CA ASP A 74 12.21 -0.06 7.73
C ASP A 74 12.87 1.19 8.31
N LYS A 75 14.01 0.99 9.00
CA LYS A 75 14.73 2.10 9.62
C LYS A 75 15.18 3.14 8.58
N GLY A 76 15.63 2.70 7.41
CA GLY A 76 16.04 3.61 6.34
C GLY A 76 14.88 4.47 5.83
N ASP A 77 13.69 3.87 5.69
CA ASP A 77 12.49 4.60 5.30
C ASP A 77 12.13 5.67 6.32
N ILE A 78 12.13 5.31 7.59
CA ILE A 78 11.81 6.26 8.68
C ILE A 78 12.84 7.38 8.75
N ASP A 79 14.12 7.06 8.63
CA ASP A 79 15.19 8.09 8.65
C ASP A 79 15.04 9.05 7.46
N TYR A 80 14.70 8.54 6.28
CA TYR A 80 14.42 9.38 5.12
C TYR A 80 13.23 10.31 5.36
N LEU A 81 12.11 9.77 5.85
CA LEU A 81 10.92 10.57 6.14
C LEU A 81 11.19 11.64 7.20
N ARG A 82 12.00 11.30 8.21
CA ARG A 82 12.41 12.26 9.23
C ARG A 82 13.24 13.40 8.63
N SER A 83 14.07 13.09 7.65
CA SER A 83 14.92 14.10 6.99
C SER A 83 14.11 15.14 6.21
N LEU A 84 12.88 14.84 5.82
CA LEU A 84 12.00 15.77 5.11
C LEU A 84 11.41 16.85 6.04
N ASP A 85 11.49 16.66 7.35
CA ASP A 85 11.09 17.63 8.38
C ASP A 85 9.63 18.09 8.29
N CYS A 86 8.74 17.20 7.86
CA CYS A 86 7.31 17.50 7.73
C CYS A 86 6.41 16.44 8.41
N PHE A 87 6.99 15.50 9.14
CA PHE A 87 6.25 14.46 9.86
C PHE A 87 6.52 14.55 11.36
N SER A 88 5.48 14.32 12.18
CA SER A 88 5.66 14.25 13.62
C SER A 88 6.40 12.96 14.02
N GLU A 89 7.13 13.01 15.14
CA GLU A 89 7.78 11.81 15.68
C GLU A 89 6.75 10.74 16.06
N GLU A 90 5.58 11.12 16.54
CA GLU A 90 4.48 10.21 16.82
C GLU A 90 4.06 9.44 15.56
N PHE A 91 3.95 10.12 14.43
CA PHE A 91 3.61 9.48 13.16
C PHE A 91 4.72 8.54 12.67
N LEU A 92 5.98 8.96 12.78
CA LEU A 92 7.11 8.12 12.39
C LEU A 92 7.20 6.87 13.24
N GLU A 93 6.93 6.95 14.54
CA GLU A 93 6.85 5.80 15.41
C GLU A 93 5.68 4.89 15.03
N TYR A 94 4.54 5.46 14.70
CA TYR A 94 3.38 4.71 14.20
C TYR A 94 3.74 3.93 12.93
N LEU A 95 4.41 4.56 11.96
CA LEU A 95 4.84 3.89 10.74
C LEU A 95 5.86 2.79 11.02
N ALA A 96 6.79 3.00 11.92
CA ALA A 96 7.80 1.99 12.27
C ALA A 96 7.17 0.70 12.81
N ASN A 97 5.98 0.78 13.41
CA ASN A 97 5.24 -0.34 13.97
C ASN A 97 4.01 -0.70 13.13
N PHE A 98 3.89 -0.14 11.94
CA PHE A 98 2.71 -0.30 11.10
C PHE A 98 2.52 -1.75 10.66
N LYS A 99 1.28 -2.23 10.76
CA LYS A 99 0.81 -3.48 10.18
C LYS A 99 -0.55 -3.26 9.57
N PHE A 100 -0.78 -3.85 8.42
CA PHE A 100 -2.11 -3.81 7.81
C PHE A 100 -3.09 -4.61 8.65
N THR A 101 -4.19 -3.98 9.05
CA THR A 101 -5.24 -4.59 9.89
C THR A 101 -6.61 -4.54 9.22
N GLY A 102 -6.67 -4.06 7.98
CA GLY A 102 -7.91 -3.90 7.24
C GLY A 102 -8.42 -5.19 6.63
N SER A 103 -9.52 -5.09 5.91
CA SER A 103 -10.12 -6.17 5.16
C SER A 103 -10.16 -5.81 3.69
N ILE A 104 -10.01 -6.80 2.83
CA ILE A 104 -10.09 -6.62 1.39
C ILE A 104 -11.25 -7.47 0.86
N TYR A 105 -12.18 -6.82 0.18
CA TYR A 105 -13.19 -7.48 -0.63
C TYR A 105 -12.73 -7.40 -2.08
N ALA A 106 -12.67 -8.52 -2.75
CA ALA A 106 -12.16 -8.55 -4.11
C ALA A 106 -12.98 -9.49 -4.99
N MET A 107 -13.00 -9.15 -6.28
CA MET A 107 -13.48 -10.09 -7.28
C MET A 107 -12.51 -11.28 -7.34
N LYS A 108 -13.04 -12.44 -7.65
CA LYS A 108 -12.22 -13.63 -7.83
C LYS A 108 -11.24 -13.45 -8.99
N GLU A 109 -10.01 -13.94 -8.80
CA GLU A 109 -9.01 -13.98 -9.86
C GLU A 109 -9.57 -14.60 -11.12
N GLY A 110 -9.35 -13.97 -12.27
CA GLY A 110 -9.81 -14.43 -13.57
C GLY A 110 -11.25 -14.07 -13.93
N THR A 111 -11.92 -13.28 -13.09
CA THR A 111 -13.28 -12.83 -13.37
C THR A 111 -13.30 -11.75 -14.44
#